data_2152ac0f60dff8abc23183d337cb6bc2
#
_entry.id   2152ac0f60dff8abc23183d337cb6bc2
#
_cell.length_a   1.000
_cell.length_b   1.000
_cell.length_c   1.000
_cell.angle_alpha   90.00
_cell.angle_beta   90.00
_cell.angle_gamma   90.00
#
_symmetry.space_group_name_H-M   'P 1'
#
loop_
_entity.id
_entity.type
_entity.pdbx_description
1 polymer ?
#
loop_
_entity_poly.entity_id
_entity_poly.type
_entity_poly.pdbx_seq_one_letter_code
_entity_poly.pdbx_strand_id
1 'polypeptide(L)'
;MRALRSINYEGYISLEWLKSYMPELNDAGVVFPQFTHFMSQYLGGADESRRLYDDNRKTGKYVWPKEHLIDLTFPQVLDRMVEEFPDQYAFRYTTLDYTRTYAEFRDDVDTFARALIAMGVRPGDHVAIWATNVPQWYITFWATTKIGAVLVTVNTAYKIHEAEYLLRQSDTHTLVMIDGFKDSDYVSIIKELCPELKTTEKGKPLHCKRLPFLRNIVTVDSAQEGCYTWQEAMDLSAQVPVEEVYRRAAAINKHDVCNMQYTSGTTGFPKGVMLTHYNVVNNGKAIGDCMDLSTADRMMIQVPMFHCFGMVLAMTASMTHGVTMSPIPAFSPKKGLACINQEKITAFHGVPTMFIAMLGHEDFEKTDFSHMRTGIMAGSPCPIKVMQDVIDKMHMTEICITYGQTEASPGCTMSKTTDSLEARVNTVGAAMFGVECKIVDPETNEDLPDNVDGEFVAKGYNIMKGYYKMPEATAAAIDENGWLHTGDLARRDENGYYKITGRIKDMIIRGGENIYPKEIEDFIYTHPKVSDVQVIGVPDKQYGEEIMACVVLKPGEAMTEDELKDYVASHMAKHKVPRYVDFVDSFPMNAAGKILKYKMREQAVEKLNLQSANSIETA
;
A
#
# COMPACT_ATOMS: atom_id res chain seq x y z
N MET A 1 28.91 -24.64 22.21
CA MET A 1 29.88 -23.86 21.39
C MET A 1 31.22 -23.61 22.10
N ARG A 2 31.28 -22.94 23.25
CA ARG A 2 32.54 -22.71 23.96
C ARG A 2 33.27 -24.04 24.27
N ALA A 3 32.56 -25.07 24.73
CA ALA A 3 33.15 -26.39 24.96
C ALA A 3 33.69 -27.07 23.71
N LEU A 4 33.02 -26.93 22.54
CA LEU A 4 33.52 -27.45 21.26
C LEU A 4 34.78 -26.73 20.78
N ARG A 5 34.86 -25.41 20.98
CA ARG A 5 36.06 -24.63 20.69
C ARG A 5 37.24 -25.03 21.58
N SER A 6 36.99 -25.32 22.87
CA SER A 6 38.05 -25.68 23.80
C SER A 6 38.71 -27.03 23.48
N ILE A 7 38.06 -27.87 22.65
CA ILE A 7 38.56 -29.19 22.22
C ILE A 7 38.94 -29.20 20.72
N ASN A 8 38.99 -28.03 20.05
CA ASN A 8 39.27 -27.88 18.62
C ASN A 8 38.40 -28.81 17.73
N TYR A 9 37.10 -28.82 17.98
CA TYR A 9 36.17 -29.66 17.21
C TYR A 9 36.07 -29.17 15.76
N GLU A 10 36.34 -30.06 14.81
CA GLU A 10 36.30 -29.81 13.36
C GLU A 10 35.14 -30.53 12.65
N GLY A 11 34.24 -31.15 13.37
CA GLY A 11 33.09 -31.88 12.80
C GLY A 11 31.89 -30.99 12.46
N TYR A 12 30.86 -31.63 11.91
CA TYR A 12 29.58 -30.96 11.61
C TYR A 12 28.76 -30.77 12.88
N ILE A 13 28.04 -29.62 12.92
CA ILE A 13 27.07 -29.32 13.96
C ILE A 13 25.70 -29.24 13.30
N SER A 14 24.75 -30.04 13.78
CA SER A 14 23.38 -30.07 13.26
C SER A 14 22.36 -29.52 14.26
N LEU A 15 21.28 -29.00 13.76
CA LEU A 15 20.11 -28.61 14.50
C LEU A 15 18.96 -29.56 14.15
N GLU A 16 18.44 -30.28 15.16
CA GLU A 16 17.19 -31.02 15.00
C GLU A 16 16.00 -30.11 15.27
N TRP A 17 15.01 -30.20 14.38
CA TRP A 17 13.79 -29.40 14.45
C TRP A 17 12.58 -30.31 14.58
N LEU A 18 11.86 -30.21 15.71
CA LEU A 18 10.79 -31.13 16.09
C LEU A 18 9.41 -30.46 16.15
N LYS A 19 9.13 -29.45 15.33
CA LYS A 19 7.86 -28.71 15.37
C LYS A 19 6.63 -29.59 15.16
N SER A 20 6.73 -30.67 14.39
CA SER A 20 5.65 -31.63 14.20
C SER A 20 5.20 -32.32 15.50
N TYR A 21 6.09 -32.39 16.48
CA TYR A 21 5.84 -32.96 17.81
C TYR A 21 5.61 -31.89 18.88
N MET A 22 6.07 -30.67 18.65
CA MET A 22 5.99 -29.53 19.56
C MET A 22 5.48 -28.29 18.81
N PRO A 23 4.16 -28.17 18.58
CA PRO A 23 3.57 -27.11 17.76
C PRO A 23 3.83 -25.68 18.28
N GLU A 24 4.17 -25.53 19.54
CA GLU A 24 4.53 -24.25 20.18
C GLU A 24 5.90 -23.70 19.76
N LEU A 25 6.74 -24.53 19.11
CA LEU A 25 8.02 -24.06 18.58
C LEU A 25 7.83 -23.13 17.38
N ASN A 26 8.75 -22.17 17.24
CA ASN A 26 8.78 -21.28 16.09
C ASN A 26 8.94 -22.03 14.76
N ASP A 27 8.52 -21.42 13.66
CA ASP A 27 8.67 -22.01 12.34
C ASP A 27 10.14 -22.22 11.93
N ALA A 28 10.41 -23.26 11.15
CA ALA A 28 11.76 -23.59 10.68
C ALA A 28 12.42 -22.40 9.94
N GLY A 29 11.63 -21.64 9.17
CA GLY A 29 12.07 -20.41 8.50
C GLY A 29 12.55 -19.31 9.44
N VAL A 30 12.22 -19.40 10.73
CA VAL A 30 12.72 -18.49 11.76
C VAL A 30 13.93 -19.09 12.47
N VAL A 31 13.84 -20.37 12.88
CA VAL A 31 14.83 -20.99 13.74
C VAL A 31 16.12 -21.37 13.01
N PHE A 32 16.03 -21.88 11.78
CA PHE A 32 17.24 -22.26 11.04
C PHE A 32 18.13 -21.07 10.69
N PRO A 33 17.59 -19.95 10.17
CA PRO A 33 18.39 -18.74 10.01
C PRO A 33 18.99 -18.19 11.30
N GLN A 34 18.23 -18.21 12.39
CA GLN A 34 18.74 -17.83 13.72
C GLN A 34 19.89 -18.72 14.18
N PHE A 35 19.73 -20.03 14.00
CA PHE A 35 20.78 -20.99 14.32
C PHE A 35 22.03 -20.75 13.46
N THR A 36 21.86 -20.55 12.16
CA THR A 36 22.97 -20.28 11.25
C THR A 36 23.69 -18.99 11.64
N HIS A 37 22.96 -17.92 11.89
CA HIS A 37 23.53 -16.66 12.36
C HIS A 37 24.26 -16.81 13.70
N PHE A 38 23.62 -17.48 14.68
CA PHE A 38 24.27 -17.77 15.95
C PHE A 38 25.56 -18.57 15.77
N MET A 39 25.55 -19.58 14.90
CA MET A 39 26.72 -20.40 14.63
C MET A 39 27.83 -19.64 13.93
N SER A 40 27.53 -18.75 12.99
CA SER A 40 28.52 -17.94 12.26
C SER A 40 29.36 -17.06 13.19
N GLN A 41 28.79 -16.60 14.29
CA GLN A 41 29.54 -15.83 15.33
C GLN A 41 30.66 -16.63 15.98
N TYR A 42 30.56 -17.96 15.99
CA TYR A 42 31.56 -18.84 16.58
C TYR A 42 32.53 -19.45 15.59
N LEU A 43 32.19 -19.46 14.29
CA LEU A 43 32.98 -20.10 13.24
C LEU A 43 33.95 -19.14 12.52
N GLY A 44 34.00 -17.88 12.95
CA GLY A 44 35.02 -16.92 12.50
C GLY A 44 34.79 -16.32 11.11
N GLY A 45 33.57 -16.30 10.67
CA GLY A 45 33.14 -15.68 9.41
C GLY A 45 31.73 -15.14 9.51
N ALA A 46 31.46 -14.27 10.51
CA ALA A 46 30.19 -13.57 10.53
C ALA A 46 30.10 -12.74 9.25
N ASP A 47 29.26 -13.16 8.34
CA ASP A 47 28.92 -12.36 7.17
C ASP A 47 28.24 -11.08 7.64
N GLU A 48 28.96 -9.98 7.53
CA GLU A 48 28.46 -8.66 7.94
C GLU A 48 27.21 -8.24 7.16
N SER A 49 26.92 -8.84 6.00
CA SER A 49 25.73 -8.56 5.21
C SER A 49 24.46 -9.18 5.83
N ARG A 50 24.55 -10.24 6.64
CA ARG A 50 23.44 -10.94 7.31
C ARG A 50 23.10 -10.37 8.70
N ARG A 51 22.88 -9.09 8.80
CA ARG A 51 22.64 -8.39 10.08
C ARG A 51 21.18 -8.44 10.55
N LEU A 52 20.62 -9.61 10.74
CA LEU A 52 19.20 -9.80 11.03
C LEU A 52 18.71 -9.28 12.38
N TYR A 53 19.56 -9.30 13.40
CA TYR A 53 19.15 -9.02 14.79
C TYR A 53 19.93 -7.87 15.43
N ASP A 54 20.87 -7.28 14.68
CA ASP A 54 21.63 -6.17 15.19
C ASP A 54 20.86 -4.86 15.01
N ASP A 55 20.74 -4.06 16.05
CA ASP A 55 20.26 -2.69 15.96
C ASP A 55 21.41 -1.80 15.48
N ASN A 56 21.64 -1.81 14.18
CA ASN A 56 22.77 -1.17 13.52
C ASN A 56 22.41 0.17 12.88
N ARG A 57 21.39 0.88 13.34
CA ARG A 57 20.96 2.17 12.75
C ARG A 57 22.11 3.13 12.48
N LYS A 58 23.13 3.14 13.34
CA LYS A 58 24.33 3.98 13.16
C LYS A 58 25.34 3.42 12.16
N THR A 59 25.24 2.14 11.80
CA THR A 59 26.17 1.45 10.88
C THR A 59 25.49 0.91 9.64
N GLY A 60 24.19 1.19 9.47
CA GLY A 60 23.44 0.85 8.27
C GLY A 60 24.06 1.49 7.02
N LYS A 61 23.97 0.78 5.90
CA LYS A 61 24.53 1.24 4.62
C LYS A 61 23.43 1.79 3.73
N TYR A 62 23.75 2.79 2.95
CA TYR A 62 22.94 3.33 1.87
C TYR A 62 23.55 2.93 0.54
N VAL A 63 22.71 2.44 -0.39
CA VAL A 63 23.15 2.05 -1.74
C VAL A 63 23.22 3.26 -2.66
N TRP A 64 22.24 4.15 -2.52
CA TRP A 64 22.05 5.31 -3.38
C TRP A 64 22.28 6.60 -2.60
N PRO A 65 22.90 7.62 -3.22
CA PRO A 65 22.94 8.95 -2.61
C PRO A 65 21.52 9.46 -2.35
N LYS A 66 21.31 10.12 -1.22
CA LYS A 66 20.06 10.82 -0.94
C LYS A 66 19.86 11.96 -1.94
N GLU A 67 18.60 12.29 -2.20
CA GLU A 67 18.22 13.36 -3.15
C GLU A 67 18.83 13.18 -4.56
N HIS A 68 18.90 11.92 -5.02
CA HIS A 68 19.25 11.55 -6.39
C HIS A 68 18.21 10.56 -6.92
N LEU A 69 17.85 10.71 -8.18
CA LEU A 69 16.95 9.75 -8.84
C LEU A 69 17.75 8.54 -9.36
N ILE A 70 17.16 7.37 -9.23
CA ILE A 70 17.70 6.13 -9.77
C ILE A 70 17.35 6.03 -11.25
N ASP A 71 18.35 5.91 -12.11
CA ASP A 71 18.19 5.82 -13.56
C ASP A 71 18.21 4.35 -14.04
N LEU A 72 17.50 3.47 -13.31
CA LEU A 72 17.48 2.04 -13.53
C LEU A 72 16.03 1.51 -13.57
N THR A 73 15.87 0.36 -14.19
CA THR A 73 14.63 -0.44 -14.15
C THR A 73 14.57 -1.28 -12.87
N PHE A 74 13.39 -1.85 -12.54
CA PHE A 74 13.26 -2.77 -11.41
C PHE A 74 14.23 -3.96 -11.46
N PRO A 75 14.41 -4.68 -12.60
CA PRO A 75 15.41 -5.74 -12.69
C PRO A 75 16.81 -5.27 -12.30
N GLN A 76 17.23 -4.12 -12.81
CA GLN A 76 18.55 -3.56 -12.51
C GLN A 76 18.69 -3.15 -11.03
N VAL A 77 17.62 -2.66 -10.40
CA VAL A 77 17.62 -2.37 -8.96
C VAL A 77 17.80 -3.64 -8.15
N LEU A 78 17.08 -4.73 -8.48
CA LEU A 78 17.24 -6.01 -7.80
C LEU A 78 18.65 -6.57 -7.97
N ASP A 79 19.19 -6.54 -9.18
CA ASP A 79 20.54 -7.01 -9.46
C ASP A 79 21.57 -6.20 -8.65
N ARG A 80 21.39 -4.87 -8.56
CA ARG A 80 22.24 -4.01 -7.73
C ARG A 80 22.18 -4.36 -6.25
N MET A 81 21.00 -4.65 -5.71
CA MET A 81 20.85 -5.10 -4.32
C MET A 81 21.54 -6.44 -4.07
N VAL A 82 21.48 -7.36 -5.03
CA VAL A 82 22.16 -8.65 -4.94
C VAL A 82 23.67 -8.47 -5.01
N GLU A 83 24.19 -7.57 -5.84
CA GLU A 83 25.62 -7.27 -5.91
C GLU A 83 26.16 -6.68 -4.58
N GLU A 84 25.40 -5.77 -3.96
CA GLU A 84 25.83 -5.10 -2.73
C GLU A 84 25.58 -5.96 -1.47
N PHE A 85 24.48 -6.71 -1.42
CA PHE A 85 24.00 -7.41 -0.22
C PHE A 85 23.46 -8.81 -0.53
N PRO A 86 24.24 -9.71 -1.15
CA PRO A 86 23.72 -11.03 -1.60
C PRO A 86 23.12 -11.85 -0.46
N ASP A 87 23.72 -11.78 0.72
CA ASP A 87 23.36 -12.56 1.89
C ASP A 87 22.44 -11.82 2.88
N GLN A 88 22.16 -10.52 2.64
CA GLN A 88 21.15 -9.80 3.42
C GLN A 88 19.76 -10.45 3.18
N TYR A 89 18.98 -10.63 4.24
CA TYR A 89 17.62 -11.11 4.04
C TYR A 89 16.77 -10.04 3.33
N ALA A 90 16.15 -10.42 2.22
CA ALA A 90 15.12 -9.64 1.55
C ALA A 90 13.76 -9.88 2.21
N PHE A 91 13.43 -11.16 2.50
CA PHE A 91 12.15 -11.55 3.08
C PHE A 91 12.30 -12.50 4.26
N ARG A 92 11.51 -12.24 5.31
CA ARG A 92 11.29 -13.11 6.44
C ARG A 92 9.81 -13.09 6.85
N TYR A 93 9.08 -14.14 6.50
CA TYR A 93 7.72 -14.29 6.96
C TYR A 93 7.69 -14.94 8.34
N THR A 94 6.93 -14.35 9.28
CA THR A 94 6.68 -14.97 10.60
C THR A 94 5.58 -16.02 10.57
N THR A 95 4.69 -15.95 9.57
CA THR A 95 3.47 -16.77 9.52
C THR A 95 3.46 -17.79 8.37
N LEU A 96 4.47 -17.76 7.51
CA LEU A 96 4.64 -18.65 6.38
C LEU A 96 6.11 -19.12 6.33
N ASP A 97 6.33 -20.32 5.81
CA ASP A 97 7.68 -20.87 5.60
C ASP A 97 8.30 -20.27 4.34
N TYR A 98 8.67 -19.00 4.43
CA TYR A 98 9.36 -18.29 3.34
C TYR A 98 10.37 -17.28 3.91
N THR A 99 11.64 -17.63 3.82
CA THR A 99 12.77 -16.78 4.15
C THR A 99 13.75 -16.80 2.99
N ARG A 100 14.15 -15.62 2.48
CA ARG A 100 15.04 -15.47 1.33
C ARG A 100 16.02 -14.33 1.57
N THR A 101 17.28 -14.57 1.25
CA THR A 101 18.24 -13.51 1.00
C THR A 101 17.91 -12.78 -0.31
N TYR A 102 18.55 -11.63 -0.57
CA TYR A 102 18.39 -10.93 -1.86
C TYR A 102 18.79 -11.81 -3.04
N ALA A 103 19.86 -12.61 -2.92
CA ALA A 103 20.27 -13.54 -3.95
C ALA A 103 19.25 -14.67 -4.17
N GLU A 104 18.79 -15.32 -3.11
CA GLU A 104 17.77 -16.38 -3.19
C GLU A 104 16.44 -15.86 -3.73
N PHE A 105 16.05 -14.64 -3.36
CA PHE A 105 14.84 -14.01 -3.90
C PHE A 105 14.97 -13.74 -5.40
N ARG A 106 16.12 -13.26 -5.87
CA ARG A 106 16.37 -13.11 -7.32
C ARG A 106 16.23 -14.45 -8.05
N ASP A 107 16.72 -15.55 -7.46
CA ASP A 107 16.62 -16.87 -8.07
C ASP A 107 15.15 -17.34 -8.18
N ASP A 108 14.32 -17.10 -7.16
CA ASP A 108 12.87 -17.34 -7.22
C ASP A 108 12.21 -16.49 -8.33
N VAL A 109 12.58 -15.22 -8.43
CA VAL A 109 12.09 -14.29 -9.47
C VAL A 109 12.49 -14.77 -10.86
N ASP A 110 13.75 -15.14 -11.08
CA ASP A 110 14.25 -15.62 -12.37
C ASP A 110 13.56 -16.93 -12.78
N THR A 111 13.29 -17.81 -11.82
CA THR A 111 12.56 -19.06 -12.05
C THR A 111 11.14 -18.78 -12.52
N PHE A 112 10.40 -17.92 -11.84
CA PHE A 112 9.03 -17.58 -12.26
C PHE A 112 8.98 -16.74 -13.53
N ALA A 113 9.98 -15.88 -13.77
CA ALA A 113 10.13 -15.14 -15.04
C ALA A 113 10.27 -16.11 -16.23
N ARG A 114 11.09 -17.15 -16.10
CA ARG A 114 11.23 -18.24 -17.09
C ARG A 114 9.90 -18.98 -17.28
N ALA A 115 9.17 -19.26 -16.19
CA ALA A 115 7.86 -19.89 -16.24
C ALA A 115 6.84 -19.05 -17.02
N LEU A 116 6.79 -17.74 -16.77
CA LEU A 116 5.92 -16.81 -17.52
C LEU A 116 6.25 -16.81 -19.02
N ILE A 117 7.54 -16.82 -19.36
CA ILE A 117 7.98 -16.94 -20.78
C ILE A 117 7.50 -18.25 -21.38
N ALA A 118 7.66 -19.39 -20.68
CA ALA A 118 7.20 -20.70 -21.14
C ALA A 118 5.67 -20.75 -21.33
N MET A 119 4.91 -20.02 -20.50
CA MET A 119 3.47 -19.85 -20.65
C MET A 119 3.07 -18.88 -21.78
N GLY A 120 4.04 -18.36 -22.55
CA GLY A 120 3.80 -17.51 -23.70
C GLY A 120 3.65 -16.03 -23.40
N VAL A 121 3.96 -15.56 -22.18
CA VAL A 121 3.95 -14.13 -21.83
C VAL A 121 5.06 -13.38 -22.57
N ARG A 122 4.70 -12.29 -23.24
CA ARG A 122 5.59 -11.44 -24.04
C ARG A 122 5.78 -10.08 -23.36
N PRO A 123 6.81 -9.32 -23.71
CA PRO A 123 6.93 -7.93 -23.31
C PRO A 123 5.66 -7.14 -23.69
N GLY A 124 5.13 -6.37 -22.76
CA GLY A 124 3.89 -5.61 -22.90
C GLY A 124 2.60 -6.40 -22.58
N ASP A 125 2.65 -7.73 -22.42
CA ASP A 125 1.50 -8.49 -21.95
C ASP A 125 1.21 -8.18 -20.47
N HIS A 126 -0.07 -8.33 -20.08
CA HIS A 126 -0.54 -8.04 -18.73
C HIS A 126 -0.71 -9.34 -17.93
N VAL A 127 -0.09 -9.36 -16.75
CA VAL A 127 -0.20 -10.46 -15.78
C VAL A 127 -0.92 -9.93 -14.55
N ALA A 128 -2.10 -10.45 -14.26
CA ALA A 128 -2.86 -10.06 -13.08
C ALA A 128 -2.45 -10.92 -11.87
N ILE A 129 -2.39 -10.30 -10.69
CA ILE A 129 -2.21 -10.96 -9.40
C ILE A 129 -3.40 -10.68 -8.47
N TRP A 130 -4.10 -11.75 -8.05
CA TRP A 130 -5.26 -11.68 -7.16
C TRP A 130 -4.97 -12.47 -5.89
N ALA A 131 -4.23 -11.84 -5.00
CA ALA A 131 -3.75 -12.48 -3.78
C ALA A 131 -3.53 -11.44 -2.66
N THR A 132 -3.48 -11.93 -1.44
CA THR A 132 -2.98 -11.19 -0.27
C THR A 132 -1.46 -11.10 -0.31
N ASN A 133 -0.81 -10.59 0.74
CA ASN A 133 0.65 -10.40 0.78
C ASN A 133 1.43 -11.72 0.94
N VAL A 134 1.15 -12.71 0.09
CA VAL A 134 1.87 -13.99 0.05
C VAL A 134 3.16 -13.90 -0.78
N PRO A 135 4.14 -14.80 -0.61
CA PRO A 135 5.40 -14.77 -1.36
C PRO A 135 5.21 -14.70 -2.87
N GLN A 136 4.21 -15.42 -3.40
CA GLN A 136 3.88 -15.47 -4.81
C GLN A 136 3.49 -14.11 -5.39
N TRP A 137 2.95 -13.20 -4.55
CA TRP A 137 2.66 -11.84 -4.96
C TRP A 137 3.95 -11.09 -5.32
N TYR A 138 4.94 -11.15 -4.43
CA TYR A 138 6.23 -10.48 -4.63
C TYR A 138 7.00 -11.08 -5.80
N ILE A 139 7.06 -12.42 -5.88
CA ILE A 139 7.73 -13.12 -6.97
C ILE A 139 7.08 -12.76 -8.31
N THR A 140 5.75 -12.72 -8.39
CA THR A 140 5.04 -12.37 -9.63
C THR A 140 5.34 -10.93 -10.05
N PHE A 141 5.32 -9.98 -9.12
CA PHE A 141 5.65 -8.58 -9.43
C PHE A 141 7.05 -8.45 -10.04
N TRP A 142 8.05 -9.00 -9.36
CA TRP A 142 9.44 -8.87 -9.81
C TRP A 142 9.71 -9.67 -11.09
N ALA A 143 9.09 -10.83 -11.26
CA ALA A 143 9.20 -11.64 -12.47
C ALA A 143 8.61 -10.94 -13.71
N THR A 144 7.44 -10.31 -13.57
CA THR A 144 6.83 -9.53 -14.67
C THR A 144 7.69 -8.35 -15.06
N THR A 145 8.22 -7.60 -14.08
CA THR A 145 9.11 -6.48 -14.37
C THR A 145 10.38 -6.93 -15.11
N LYS A 146 10.86 -8.16 -14.85
CA LYS A 146 12.09 -8.69 -15.43
C LYS A 146 11.95 -9.12 -16.89
N ILE A 147 10.75 -9.44 -17.34
CA ILE A 147 10.47 -9.86 -18.73
C ILE A 147 9.78 -8.79 -19.57
N GLY A 148 9.60 -7.58 -19.02
CA GLY A 148 8.93 -6.46 -19.70
C GLY A 148 7.41 -6.61 -19.77
N ALA A 149 6.80 -7.48 -18.97
CA ALA A 149 5.36 -7.57 -18.80
C ALA A 149 4.86 -6.53 -17.78
N VAL A 150 3.56 -6.26 -17.79
CA VAL A 150 2.91 -5.31 -16.87
C VAL A 150 2.15 -6.08 -15.80
N LEU A 151 2.47 -5.85 -14.53
CA LEU A 151 1.67 -6.39 -13.45
C LEU A 151 0.37 -5.61 -13.28
N VAL A 152 -0.75 -6.31 -13.24
CA VAL A 152 -2.08 -5.77 -12.93
C VAL A 152 -2.47 -6.21 -11.53
N THR A 153 -2.65 -5.27 -10.61
CA THR A 153 -3.02 -5.59 -9.24
C THR A 153 -4.53 -5.70 -9.09
N VAL A 154 -5.02 -6.79 -8.51
CA VAL A 154 -6.46 -7.02 -8.28
C VAL A 154 -6.77 -6.86 -6.81
N ASN A 155 -7.78 -6.05 -6.51
CA ASN A 155 -8.24 -5.84 -5.14
C ASN A 155 -8.83 -7.13 -4.57
N THR A 156 -8.37 -7.52 -3.38
CA THR A 156 -8.76 -8.78 -2.72
C THR A 156 -10.23 -8.85 -2.32
N ALA A 157 -10.95 -7.74 -2.28
CA ALA A 157 -12.38 -7.70 -1.96
C ALA A 157 -13.30 -7.79 -3.19
N TYR A 158 -12.74 -7.80 -4.40
CA TYR A 158 -13.56 -7.84 -5.62
C TYR A 158 -14.42 -9.09 -5.69
N LYS A 159 -15.64 -8.91 -6.18
CA LYS A 159 -16.60 -9.94 -6.56
C LYS A 159 -16.62 -10.09 -8.08
N ILE A 160 -17.51 -10.92 -8.57
CA ILE A 160 -17.54 -11.31 -9.98
C ILE A 160 -17.61 -10.13 -10.96
N HIS A 161 -18.44 -9.11 -10.71
CA HIS A 161 -18.60 -7.99 -11.64
C HIS A 161 -17.35 -7.11 -11.73
N GLU A 162 -16.74 -6.82 -10.58
CA GLU A 162 -15.51 -6.01 -10.53
C GLU A 162 -14.32 -6.79 -11.11
N ALA A 163 -14.21 -8.08 -10.79
CA ALA A 163 -13.16 -8.94 -11.32
C ALA A 163 -13.27 -9.10 -12.84
N GLU A 164 -14.49 -9.35 -13.38
CA GLU A 164 -14.70 -9.42 -14.82
C GLU A 164 -14.32 -8.12 -15.51
N TYR A 165 -14.81 -7.00 -14.98
CA TYR A 165 -14.47 -5.67 -15.52
C TYR A 165 -12.96 -5.46 -15.58
N LEU A 166 -12.26 -5.64 -14.46
CA LEU A 166 -10.82 -5.42 -14.39
C LEU A 166 -10.06 -6.33 -15.37
N LEU A 167 -10.31 -7.64 -15.34
CA LEU A 167 -9.58 -8.61 -16.18
C LEU A 167 -9.83 -8.39 -17.67
N ARG A 168 -11.02 -7.91 -18.06
CA ARG A 168 -11.33 -7.53 -19.45
C ARG A 168 -10.70 -6.22 -19.86
N GLN A 169 -10.86 -5.19 -19.03
CA GLN A 169 -10.40 -3.84 -19.36
C GLN A 169 -8.88 -3.78 -19.41
N SER A 170 -8.21 -4.56 -18.56
CA SER A 170 -6.75 -4.67 -18.53
C SER A 170 -6.17 -5.60 -19.59
N ASP A 171 -6.96 -6.26 -20.42
CA ASP A 171 -6.46 -7.28 -21.38
C ASP A 171 -5.56 -8.32 -20.72
N THR A 172 -5.93 -8.78 -19.54
CA THR A 172 -5.13 -9.74 -18.76
C THR A 172 -4.87 -11.02 -19.55
N HIS A 173 -3.58 -11.33 -19.79
CA HIS A 173 -3.11 -12.54 -20.47
C HIS A 173 -2.96 -13.73 -19.51
N THR A 174 -2.41 -13.50 -18.33
CA THR A 174 -2.19 -14.53 -17.31
C THR A 174 -2.70 -14.04 -15.97
N LEU A 175 -3.42 -14.88 -15.24
CA LEU A 175 -3.90 -14.61 -13.89
C LEU A 175 -3.18 -15.53 -12.90
N VAL A 176 -2.56 -14.95 -11.87
CA VAL A 176 -2.05 -15.66 -10.69
C VAL A 176 -2.99 -15.37 -9.54
N MET A 177 -3.49 -16.38 -8.84
CA MET A 177 -4.45 -16.16 -7.78
C MET A 177 -4.34 -17.16 -6.62
N ILE A 178 -4.70 -16.72 -5.42
CA ILE A 178 -5.05 -17.58 -4.27
C ILE A 178 -6.49 -18.06 -4.41
N ASP A 179 -6.92 -18.99 -3.58
CA ASP A 179 -8.27 -19.55 -3.67
C ASP A 179 -9.37 -18.56 -3.30
N GLY A 180 -9.07 -17.60 -2.41
CA GLY A 180 -10.01 -16.57 -1.98
C GLY A 180 -9.53 -15.79 -0.77
N PHE A 181 -10.28 -14.78 -0.38
CA PHE A 181 -10.02 -14.00 0.84
C PHE A 181 -11.32 -13.47 1.45
N LYS A 182 -11.51 -13.70 2.77
CA LYS A 182 -12.73 -13.38 3.52
C LYS A 182 -13.96 -14.00 2.84
N ASP A 183 -14.92 -13.17 2.43
CA ASP A 183 -16.15 -13.55 1.76
C ASP A 183 -16.05 -13.58 0.22
N SER A 184 -14.85 -13.47 -0.35
CA SER A 184 -14.61 -13.53 -1.79
C SER A 184 -13.92 -14.85 -2.17
N ASP A 185 -14.67 -15.75 -2.80
CA ASP A 185 -14.23 -17.02 -3.34
C ASP A 185 -13.79 -16.83 -4.80
N TYR A 186 -12.48 -16.67 -5.02
CA TYR A 186 -11.92 -16.39 -6.36
C TYR A 186 -12.05 -17.58 -7.28
N VAL A 187 -11.94 -18.80 -6.74
CA VAL A 187 -12.08 -20.03 -7.51
C VAL A 187 -13.47 -20.15 -8.10
N SER A 188 -14.50 -19.93 -7.31
CA SER A 188 -15.89 -19.95 -7.79
C SER A 188 -16.15 -18.85 -8.80
N ILE A 189 -15.65 -17.63 -8.56
CA ILE A 189 -15.78 -16.50 -9.49
C ILE A 189 -15.12 -16.84 -10.84
N ILE A 190 -13.90 -17.35 -10.85
CA ILE A 190 -13.20 -17.67 -12.10
C ILE A 190 -13.85 -18.83 -12.84
N LYS A 191 -14.35 -19.85 -12.15
CA LYS A 191 -15.10 -20.96 -12.78
C LYS A 191 -16.40 -20.48 -13.44
N GLU A 192 -17.05 -19.50 -12.86
CA GLU A 192 -18.25 -18.88 -13.45
C GLU A 192 -17.88 -17.98 -14.65
N LEU A 193 -16.81 -17.21 -14.57
CA LEU A 193 -16.33 -16.37 -15.67
C LEU A 193 -15.76 -17.19 -16.83
N CYS A 194 -15.14 -18.33 -16.55
CA CYS A 194 -14.43 -19.17 -17.51
C CYS A 194 -14.92 -20.63 -17.44
N PRO A 195 -16.18 -20.94 -17.82
CA PRO A 195 -16.69 -22.31 -17.83
C PRO A 195 -15.89 -23.22 -18.77
N GLU A 196 -15.14 -22.65 -19.72
CA GLU A 196 -14.26 -23.35 -20.64
C GLU A 196 -13.09 -24.06 -19.94
N LEU A 197 -12.77 -23.72 -18.69
CA LEU A 197 -11.77 -24.42 -17.89
C LEU A 197 -12.03 -25.93 -17.78
N LYS A 198 -13.29 -26.34 -17.72
CA LYS A 198 -13.69 -27.77 -17.66
C LYS A 198 -13.30 -28.57 -18.88
N THR A 199 -13.09 -27.94 -20.03
CA THR A 199 -12.78 -28.59 -21.30
C THR A 199 -11.42 -28.21 -21.85
N THR A 200 -10.74 -27.24 -21.22
CA THR A 200 -9.38 -26.85 -21.62
C THR A 200 -8.38 -27.86 -21.10
N GLU A 201 -7.65 -28.47 -22.00
CA GLU A 201 -6.55 -29.36 -21.64
C GLU A 201 -5.43 -28.57 -20.97
N LYS A 202 -4.94 -29.06 -19.84
CA LYS A 202 -3.84 -28.42 -19.10
C LYS A 202 -2.62 -28.23 -20.01
N GLY A 203 -2.04 -27.05 -19.96
CA GLY A 203 -0.91 -26.69 -20.83
C GLY A 203 -1.30 -26.11 -22.18
N LYS A 204 -2.60 -26.05 -22.50
CA LYS A 204 -3.09 -25.37 -23.69
C LYS A 204 -3.64 -24.00 -23.31
N PRO A 205 -3.50 -22.98 -24.19
CA PRO A 205 -4.04 -21.65 -23.93
C PRO A 205 -5.56 -21.69 -23.73
N LEU A 206 -6.03 -21.02 -22.67
CA LEU A 206 -7.45 -20.85 -22.42
C LEU A 206 -8.07 -19.92 -23.48
N HIS A 207 -9.28 -20.22 -23.91
CA HIS A 207 -10.07 -19.40 -24.82
C HIS A 207 -11.43 -19.07 -24.18
N CYS A 208 -11.40 -18.19 -23.17
CA CYS A 208 -12.59 -17.78 -22.43
C CYS A 208 -13.36 -16.70 -23.21
N LYS A 209 -14.67 -16.90 -23.42
CA LYS A 209 -15.52 -15.91 -24.12
C LYS A 209 -15.68 -14.59 -23.34
N ARG A 210 -15.82 -14.69 -22.02
CA ARG A 210 -15.98 -13.52 -21.14
C ARG A 210 -14.65 -12.78 -20.95
N LEU A 211 -13.50 -13.47 -20.99
CA LEU A 211 -12.16 -12.93 -20.81
C LEU A 211 -11.27 -13.25 -22.02
N PRO A 212 -11.45 -12.54 -23.15
CA PRO A 212 -10.92 -12.94 -24.46
C PRO A 212 -9.39 -12.92 -24.57
N PHE A 213 -8.70 -12.20 -23.69
CA PHE A 213 -7.23 -12.15 -23.66
C PHE A 213 -6.61 -13.17 -22.71
N LEU A 214 -7.39 -13.74 -21.77
CA LEU A 214 -6.89 -14.69 -20.78
C LEU A 214 -6.45 -16.01 -21.45
N ARG A 215 -5.20 -16.41 -21.19
CA ARG A 215 -4.58 -17.62 -21.74
C ARG A 215 -4.18 -18.60 -20.66
N ASN A 216 -3.77 -18.13 -19.50
CA ASN A 216 -3.28 -18.96 -18.41
C ASN A 216 -3.86 -18.51 -17.07
N ILE A 217 -4.09 -19.49 -16.20
CA ILE A 217 -4.39 -19.26 -14.78
C ILE A 217 -3.44 -20.12 -13.96
N VAL A 218 -2.81 -19.49 -12.96
CA VAL A 218 -1.95 -20.14 -11.96
C VAL A 218 -2.59 -20.02 -10.59
N THR A 219 -2.86 -21.14 -9.95
CA THR A 219 -3.45 -21.19 -8.60
C THR A 219 -2.37 -21.47 -7.57
N VAL A 220 -2.41 -20.73 -6.46
CA VAL A 220 -1.39 -20.79 -5.41
C VAL A 220 -1.69 -21.86 -4.37
N ASP A 221 -2.93 -21.89 -3.86
CA ASP A 221 -3.27 -22.70 -2.70
C ASP A 221 -3.72 -24.13 -3.06
N SER A 222 -4.55 -24.27 -4.10
CA SER A 222 -5.10 -25.57 -4.49
C SER A 222 -5.10 -25.80 -6.00
N ALA A 223 -4.99 -27.06 -6.41
CA ALA A 223 -5.09 -27.44 -7.81
C ALA A 223 -6.52 -27.25 -8.32
N GLN A 224 -6.67 -26.59 -9.48
CA GLN A 224 -7.94 -26.38 -10.16
C GLN A 224 -7.91 -26.93 -11.58
N GLU A 225 -9.06 -27.38 -12.05
CA GLU A 225 -9.23 -27.92 -13.41
C GLU A 225 -8.87 -26.85 -14.46
N GLY A 226 -8.08 -27.22 -15.45
CA GLY A 226 -7.62 -26.32 -16.52
C GLY A 226 -6.58 -25.28 -16.11
N CYS A 227 -6.17 -25.23 -14.82
CA CYS A 227 -5.19 -24.29 -14.31
C CYS A 227 -3.85 -24.97 -14.00
N TYR A 228 -2.78 -24.20 -14.01
CA TYR A 228 -1.51 -24.62 -13.41
C TYR A 228 -1.58 -24.41 -11.89
N THR A 229 -1.01 -25.34 -11.11
CA THR A 229 -0.61 -25.01 -9.74
C THR A 229 0.65 -24.14 -9.78
N TRP A 230 0.95 -23.45 -8.67
CA TRP A 230 2.18 -22.66 -8.55
C TRP A 230 3.43 -23.51 -8.85
N GLN A 231 3.50 -24.72 -8.30
CA GLN A 231 4.65 -25.60 -8.52
C GLN A 231 4.77 -26.04 -9.97
N GLU A 232 3.67 -26.43 -10.61
CA GLU A 232 3.68 -26.80 -12.04
C GLU A 232 4.09 -25.62 -12.93
N ALA A 233 3.67 -24.39 -12.58
CA ALA A 233 4.13 -23.19 -13.28
C ALA A 233 5.64 -22.99 -13.10
N MET A 234 6.15 -23.12 -11.87
CA MET A 234 7.59 -23.03 -11.59
C MET A 234 8.39 -24.09 -12.37
N ASP A 235 7.88 -25.30 -12.49
CA ASP A 235 8.54 -26.39 -13.22
C ASP A 235 8.69 -26.12 -14.73
N LEU A 236 7.79 -25.28 -15.31
CA LEU A 236 7.93 -24.85 -16.72
C LEU A 236 9.21 -24.06 -16.98
N SER A 237 9.82 -23.51 -15.94
CA SER A 237 11.08 -22.77 -16.04
C SER A 237 12.19 -23.58 -16.71
N ALA A 238 12.19 -24.92 -16.56
CA ALA A 238 13.15 -25.81 -17.19
C ALA A 238 13.17 -25.74 -18.73
N GLN A 239 12.10 -25.21 -19.34
CA GLN A 239 11.98 -25.09 -20.80
C GLN A 239 12.64 -23.85 -21.38
N VAL A 240 13.02 -22.88 -20.52
CA VAL A 240 13.56 -21.59 -20.95
C VAL A 240 14.89 -21.34 -20.26
N PRO A 241 15.97 -21.03 -20.98
CA PRO A 241 17.26 -20.71 -20.37
C PRO A 241 17.18 -19.34 -19.63
N VAL A 242 17.93 -19.19 -18.56
CA VAL A 242 17.92 -17.96 -17.76
C VAL A 242 18.43 -16.74 -18.55
N GLU A 243 19.29 -16.96 -19.51
CA GLU A 243 19.83 -15.93 -20.42
C GLU A 243 18.72 -15.21 -21.21
N GLU A 244 17.60 -15.91 -21.49
CA GLU A 244 16.45 -15.27 -22.14
C GLU A 244 15.78 -14.24 -21.23
N VAL A 245 15.74 -14.48 -19.92
CA VAL A 245 15.25 -13.51 -18.93
C VAL A 245 16.14 -12.27 -18.95
N TYR A 246 17.46 -12.45 -18.86
CA TYR A 246 18.41 -11.32 -18.87
C TYR A 246 18.43 -10.58 -20.21
N ARG A 247 18.27 -11.29 -21.32
CA ARG A 247 18.12 -10.66 -22.64
C ARG A 247 16.89 -9.75 -22.70
N ARG A 248 15.75 -10.20 -22.16
CA ARG A 248 14.53 -9.39 -22.08
C ARG A 248 14.71 -8.20 -21.12
N ALA A 249 15.27 -8.45 -19.95
CA ALA A 249 15.53 -7.41 -18.96
C ALA A 249 16.41 -6.27 -19.51
N ALA A 250 17.44 -6.61 -20.30
CA ALA A 250 18.32 -5.63 -20.94
C ALA A 250 17.64 -4.77 -22.03
N ALA A 251 16.51 -5.23 -22.58
CA ALA A 251 15.75 -4.50 -23.59
C ALA A 251 14.69 -3.54 -23.02
N ILE A 252 14.45 -3.59 -21.71
CA ILE A 252 13.42 -2.77 -21.04
C ILE A 252 13.91 -1.33 -20.88
N ASN A 253 13.06 -0.39 -21.27
CA ASN A 253 13.28 1.03 -20.98
C ASN A 253 12.66 1.39 -19.61
N LYS A 254 13.36 2.21 -18.82
CA LYS A 254 12.86 2.68 -17.51
C LYS A 254 11.50 3.40 -17.58
N HIS A 255 11.14 3.96 -18.76
CA HIS A 255 9.84 4.59 -19.01
C HIS A 255 8.77 3.64 -19.56
N ASP A 256 9.08 2.33 -19.68
CA ASP A 256 8.06 1.34 -19.95
C ASP A 256 7.14 1.16 -18.74
N VAL A 257 5.87 0.88 -19.02
CA VAL A 257 4.89 0.58 -17.98
C VAL A 257 5.21 -0.77 -17.36
N CYS A 258 5.34 -0.81 -16.04
CA CYS A 258 5.61 -2.06 -15.30
C CYS A 258 4.46 -2.48 -14.38
N ASN A 259 3.58 -1.53 -14.06
CA ASN A 259 2.46 -1.78 -13.17
C ASN A 259 1.21 -1.01 -13.60
N MET A 260 0.06 -1.64 -13.42
CA MET A 260 -1.25 -1.04 -13.59
C MET A 260 -2.06 -1.24 -12.34
N GLN A 261 -2.44 -0.14 -11.67
CA GLN A 261 -3.29 -0.17 -10.48
C GLN A 261 -4.66 0.42 -10.77
N TYR A 262 -5.68 -0.26 -10.28
CA TYR A 262 -7.05 0.18 -10.48
C TYR A 262 -7.54 1.02 -9.31
N THR A 263 -7.90 2.27 -9.60
CA THR A 263 -8.48 3.20 -8.62
C THR A 263 -9.98 3.25 -8.77
N SER A 264 -10.70 3.29 -7.66
CA SER A 264 -12.13 3.60 -7.67
C SER A 264 -12.31 5.05 -8.07
N GLY A 265 -12.66 5.27 -9.33
CA GLY A 265 -13.06 6.59 -9.80
C GLY A 265 -14.35 7.06 -9.12
N THR A 266 -14.48 8.36 -8.97
CA THR A 266 -15.71 8.99 -8.42
C THR A 266 -16.88 8.99 -9.41
N THR A 267 -16.66 8.56 -10.64
CA THR A 267 -17.61 8.63 -11.77
C THR A 267 -18.00 7.28 -12.35
N GLY A 268 -17.83 6.16 -11.62
CA GLY A 268 -18.23 4.84 -12.10
C GLY A 268 -17.14 3.77 -12.01
N PHE A 269 -16.77 3.18 -13.14
CA PHE A 269 -15.85 2.04 -13.17
C PHE A 269 -14.40 2.43 -12.81
N PRO A 270 -13.65 1.52 -12.14
CA PRO A 270 -12.25 1.73 -11.81
C PRO A 270 -11.37 2.00 -13.06
N LYS A 271 -10.39 2.90 -12.91
CA LYS A 271 -9.46 3.28 -13.97
C LYS A 271 -8.11 2.61 -13.75
N GLY A 272 -7.53 2.04 -14.81
CA GLY A 272 -6.19 1.43 -14.75
C GLY A 272 -5.09 2.49 -14.88
N VAL A 273 -4.47 2.85 -13.78
CA VAL A 273 -3.36 3.81 -13.71
C VAL A 273 -2.07 3.14 -14.17
N MET A 274 -1.46 3.64 -15.23
CA MET A 274 -0.22 3.12 -15.80
C MET A 274 1.01 3.75 -15.15
N LEU A 275 1.79 2.95 -14.42
CA LEU A 275 3.02 3.37 -13.75
C LEU A 275 4.25 2.74 -14.40
N THR A 276 5.27 3.55 -14.65
CA THR A 276 6.54 3.11 -15.25
C THR A 276 7.53 2.65 -14.20
N HIS A 277 8.57 1.92 -14.61
CA HIS A 277 9.69 1.58 -13.72
C HIS A 277 10.24 2.83 -13.05
N TYR A 278 10.46 3.90 -13.83
CA TYR A 278 11.05 5.15 -13.35
C TYR A 278 10.17 5.86 -12.31
N ASN A 279 8.84 5.86 -12.53
CA ASN A 279 7.90 6.40 -11.54
C ASN A 279 8.03 5.69 -10.19
N VAL A 280 7.85 4.36 -10.21
CA VAL A 280 7.70 3.55 -8.99
C VAL A 280 9.02 3.39 -8.23
N VAL A 281 10.13 3.11 -8.94
CA VAL A 281 11.46 2.98 -8.34
C VAL A 281 11.84 4.27 -7.60
N ASN A 282 11.69 5.41 -8.27
CA ASN A 282 12.09 6.68 -7.68
C ASN A 282 11.16 7.17 -6.58
N ASN A 283 9.87 6.87 -6.67
CA ASN A 283 8.95 7.21 -5.59
C ASN A 283 9.23 6.36 -4.33
N GLY A 284 9.44 5.04 -4.49
CA GLY A 284 9.85 4.19 -3.38
C GLY A 284 11.19 4.63 -2.78
N LYS A 285 12.17 4.99 -3.63
CA LYS A 285 13.47 5.52 -3.17
C LYS A 285 13.31 6.81 -2.37
N ALA A 286 12.56 7.77 -2.85
CA ALA A 286 12.36 9.04 -2.16
C ALA A 286 11.60 8.88 -0.82
N ILE A 287 10.64 7.95 -0.75
CA ILE A 287 9.96 7.55 0.49
C ILE A 287 10.99 6.99 1.51
N GLY A 288 11.81 6.05 1.07
CA GLY A 288 12.86 5.47 1.93
C GLY A 288 13.88 6.51 2.40
N ASP A 289 14.25 7.47 1.55
CA ASP A 289 15.12 8.59 1.93
C ASP A 289 14.50 9.46 3.03
N CYS A 290 13.20 9.80 2.92
CA CYS A 290 12.48 10.58 3.93
C CYS A 290 12.39 9.85 5.28
N MET A 291 12.28 8.52 5.26
CA MET A 291 12.25 7.66 6.44
C MET A 291 13.64 7.32 6.98
N ASP A 292 14.69 7.75 6.31
CA ASP A 292 16.09 7.40 6.63
C ASP A 292 16.32 5.88 6.70
N LEU A 293 15.72 5.13 5.76
CA LEU A 293 15.85 3.67 5.70
C LEU A 293 17.28 3.27 5.30
N SER A 294 17.74 2.17 5.87
CA SER A 294 19.04 1.59 5.60
C SER A 294 19.02 0.06 5.72
N THR A 295 20.12 -0.60 5.43
CA THR A 295 20.28 -2.05 5.60
C THR A 295 20.08 -2.55 7.03
N ALA A 296 20.08 -1.66 8.02
CA ALA A 296 19.81 -2.00 9.42
C ALA A 296 18.30 -2.11 9.74
N ASP A 297 17.45 -1.68 8.83
CA ASP A 297 16.01 -1.66 9.09
C ASP A 297 15.32 -2.98 8.75
N ARG A 298 14.20 -3.20 9.44
CA ARG A 298 13.31 -4.34 9.27
C ARG A 298 11.88 -3.81 9.15
N MET A 299 11.32 -3.95 7.95
CA MET A 299 10.01 -3.44 7.59
C MET A 299 8.95 -4.52 7.70
N MET A 300 8.01 -4.37 8.63
CA MET A 300 6.79 -5.18 8.60
C MET A 300 5.81 -4.64 7.56
N ILE A 301 5.37 -5.49 6.63
CA ILE A 301 4.39 -5.12 5.60
C ILE A 301 3.05 -5.75 5.94
N GLN A 302 2.13 -4.93 6.46
CA GLN A 302 0.77 -5.32 6.81
C GLN A 302 -0.30 -4.63 5.95
N VAL A 303 0.08 -3.59 5.22
CA VAL A 303 -0.79 -2.91 4.25
C VAL A 303 -0.92 -3.71 2.97
N PRO A 304 -2.08 -3.66 2.26
CA PRO A 304 -2.30 -4.48 1.07
C PRO A 304 -1.33 -4.16 -0.07
N MET A 305 -0.73 -5.21 -0.64
CA MET A 305 0.20 -5.09 -1.77
C MET A 305 -0.46 -4.69 -3.09
N PHE A 306 -1.77 -4.97 -3.26
CA PHE A 306 -2.50 -4.53 -4.46
C PHE A 306 -2.67 -3.02 -4.55
N HIS A 307 -2.30 -2.28 -3.50
CA HIS A 307 -2.33 -0.83 -3.41
C HIS A 307 -0.92 -0.25 -3.34
N CYS A 308 -0.71 0.97 -3.86
CA CYS A 308 0.58 1.68 -3.80
C CYS A 308 1.17 1.74 -2.38
N PHE A 309 0.33 1.77 -1.35
CA PHE A 309 0.78 1.82 0.03
C PHE A 309 1.67 0.60 0.38
N GLY A 310 1.27 -0.61 -0.02
CA GLY A 310 2.11 -1.80 0.16
C GLY A 310 3.22 -1.89 -0.89
N MET A 311 2.86 -1.75 -2.17
CA MET A 311 3.78 -2.00 -3.27
C MET A 311 4.90 -0.95 -3.37
N VAL A 312 4.60 0.32 -3.21
CA VAL A 312 5.60 1.39 -3.39
C VAL A 312 6.17 1.83 -2.05
N LEU A 313 5.31 2.26 -1.11
CA LEU A 313 5.78 2.85 0.14
C LEU A 313 6.47 1.82 1.05
N ALA A 314 6.01 0.55 1.04
CA ALA A 314 6.64 -0.49 1.85
C ALA A 314 7.66 -1.31 1.05
N MET A 315 7.25 -2.04 0.00
CA MET A 315 8.13 -2.95 -0.74
C MET A 315 9.23 -2.22 -1.49
N THR A 316 8.88 -1.27 -2.36
CA THR A 316 9.88 -0.60 -3.22
C THR A 316 10.82 0.28 -2.39
N ALA A 317 10.32 0.99 -1.37
CA ALA A 317 11.15 1.75 -0.45
C ALA A 317 12.14 0.83 0.30
N SER A 318 11.69 -0.33 0.77
CA SER A 318 12.56 -1.31 1.42
C SER A 318 13.61 -1.89 0.46
N MET A 319 13.18 -2.30 -0.73
CA MET A 319 14.07 -2.92 -1.72
C MET A 319 15.18 -1.96 -2.16
N THR A 320 14.86 -0.68 -2.38
CA THR A 320 15.87 0.32 -2.77
C THR A 320 16.88 0.64 -1.65
N HIS A 321 16.58 0.30 -0.42
CA HIS A 321 17.45 0.60 0.75
C HIS A 321 18.09 -0.65 1.38
N GLY A 322 17.91 -1.84 0.79
CA GLY A 322 18.48 -3.08 1.32
C GLY A 322 17.85 -3.52 2.65
N VAL A 323 16.62 -3.12 2.90
CA VAL A 323 15.86 -3.43 4.12
C VAL A 323 15.37 -4.87 4.09
N THR A 324 15.36 -5.53 5.25
CA THR A 324 14.69 -6.83 5.41
C THR A 324 13.18 -6.62 5.55
N MET A 325 12.38 -7.27 4.71
CA MET A 325 10.92 -7.20 4.75
C MET A 325 10.32 -8.40 5.48
N SER A 326 9.37 -8.12 6.38
CA SER A 326 8.60 -9.13 7.13
C SER A 326 7.11 -8.94 6.85
N PRO A 327 6.60 -9.48 5.70
CA PRO A 327 5.20 -9.34 5.39
C PRO A 327 4.33 -10.25 6.25
N ILE A 328 3.11 -9.78 6.53
CA ILE A 328 2.00 -10.64 6.98
C ILE A 328 0.93 -10.70 5.87
N PRO A 329 0.37 -11.89 5.59
CA PRO A 329 -0.53 -12.09 4.44
C PRO A 329 -1.72 -11.13 4.41
N ALA A 330 -2.25 -10.80 5.60
CA ALA A 330 -3.30 -9.81 5.74
C ALA A 330 -3.23 -9.18 7.13
N PHE A 331 -3.70 -7.94 7.26
CA PHE A 331 -3.71 -7.22 8.53
C PHE A 331 -4.45 -8.00 9.62
N SER A 332 -3.79 -8.15 10.74
CA SER A 332 -4.32 -8.68 12.00
C SER A 332 -3.51 -8.07 13.14
N PRO A 333 -4.13 -7.39 14.12
CA PRO A 333 -3.41 -6.82 15.24
C PRO A 333 -2.54 -7.86 15.95
N LYS A 334 -3.10 -9.04 16.21
CA LYS A 334 -2.39 -10.16 16.86
C LYS A 334 -1.13 -10.58 16.09
N LYS A 335 -1.27 -10.80 14.76
CA LYS A 335 -0.12 -11.21 13.92
C LYS A 335 0.91 -10.11 13.77
N GLY A 336 0.47 -8.85 13.67
CA GLY A 336 1.37 -7.69 13.62
C GLY A 336 2.19 -7.54 14.89
N LEU A 337 1.57 -7.60 16.08
CA LEU A 337 2.26 -7.53 17.37
C LEU A 337 3.23 -8.70 17.56
N ALA A 338 2.84 -9.92 17.16
CA ALA A 338 3.73 -11.09 17.18
C ALA A 338 4.94 -10.89 16.23
N CYS A 339 4.73 -10.37 15.03
CA CYS A 339 5.80 -10.07 14.08
C CYS A 339 6.79 -9.04 14.63
N ILE A 340 6.31 -7.98 15.30
CA ILE A 340 7.16 -6.98 15.95
C ILE A 340 8.10 -7.64 16.96
N ASN A 341 7.59 -8.53 17.81
CA ASN A 341 8.40 -9.24 18.78
C ASN A 341 9.42 -10.19 18.13
N GLN A 342 8.96 -11.00 17.17
CA GLN A 342 9.79 -12.09 16.60
C GLN A 342 10.89 -11.55 15.68
N GLU A 343 10.55 -10.56 14.83
CA GLU A 343 11.46 -10.06 13.82
C GLU A 343 12.19 -8.77 14.22
N LYS A 344 11.97 -8.29 15.46
CA LYS A 344 12.58 -7.04 15.95
C LYS A 344 12.36 -5.87 14.98
N ILE A 345 11.10 -5.67 14.59
CA ILE A 345 10.70 -4.70 13.57
C ILE A 345 11.10 -3.28 13.96
N THR A 346 11.68 -2.54 13.01
CA THR A 346 12.08 -1.14 13.18
C THR A 346 11.12 -0.18 12.51
N ALA A 347 10.35 -0.65 11.53
CA ALA A 347 9.44 0.18 10.74
C ALA A 347 8.20 -0.61 10.29
N PHE A 348 7.03 0.05 10.27
CA PHE A 348 5.86 -0.45 9.58
C PHE A 348 4.90 0.68 9.19
N HIS A 349 4.05 0.39 8.21
CA HIS A 349 3.04 1.33 7.72
C HIS A 349 1.63 0.89 8.10
N GLY A 350 0.75 1.85 8.22
CA GLY A 350 -0.66 1.60 8.45
C GLY A 350 -1.56 2.79 8.16
N VAL A 351 -2.84 2.51 7.96
CA VAL A 351 -3.88 3.53 8.06
C VAL A 351 -4.20 3.75 9.55
N PRO A 352 -4.75 4.91 9.96
CA PRO A 352 -5.04 5.18 11.38
C PRO A 352 -5.80 4.07 12.11
N THR A 353 -6.79 3.45 11.45
CA THR A 353 -7.58 2.35 12.03
C THR A 353 -6.75 1.11 12.36
N MET A 354 -5.67 0.83 11.62
CA MET A 354 -4.74 -0.27 11.94
C MET A 354 -3.96 0.01 13.21
N PHE A 355 -3.46 1.24 13.38
CA PHE A 355 -2.78 1.66 14.60
C PHE A 355 -3.70 1.61 15.82
N ILE A 356 -4.92 2.14 15.69
CA ILE A 356 -5.94 2.09 16.76
C ILE A 356 -6.24 0.65 17.16
N ALA A 357 -6.41 -0.26 16.20
CA ALA A 357 -6.67 -1.67 16.45
C ALA A 357 -5.49 -2.37 17.17
N MET A 358 -4.26 -2.00 16.85
CA MET A 358 -3.07 -2.53 17.52
C MET A 358 -2.92 -1.97 18.95
N LEU A 359 -3.13 -0.66 19.13
CA LEU A 359 -3.09 0.02 20.44
C LEU A 359 -4.12 -0.56 21.43
N GLY A 360 -5.29 -0.98 20.93
CA GLY A 360 -6.37 -1.55 21.74
C GLY A 360 -6.31 -3.08 21.93
N HIS A 361 -5.30 -3.78 21.39
CA HIS A 361 -5.23 -5.23 21.45
C HIS A 361 -4.66 -5.74 22.78
N GLU A 362 -5.16 -6.86 23.29
CA GLU A 362 -4.75 -7.48 24.58
C GLU A 362 -3.26 -7.85 24.66
N ASP A 363 -2.61 -8.10 23.50
CA ASP A 363 -1.20 -8.41 23.42
C ASP A 363 -0.30 -7.16 23.31
N PHE A 364 -0.89 -5.97 23.28
CA PHE A 364 -0.13 -4.72 23.11
C PHE A 364 0.92 -4.55 24.23
N GLU A 365 0.50 -4.67 25.50
CA GLU A 365 1.38 -4.50 26.65
C GLU A 365 2.47 -5.60 26.78
N LYS A 366 2.34 -6.70 26.01
CA LYS A 366 3.32 -7.79 25.94
C LYS A 366 4.32 -7.63 24.80
N THR A 367 4.15 -6.57 23.98
CA THR A 367 4.94 -6.35 22.78
C THR A 367 6.15 -5.47 23.08
N ASP A 368 7.33 -5.92 22.66
CA ASP A 368 8.57 -5.16 22.78
C ASP A 368 8.76 -4.21 21.59
N PHE A 369 8.49 -2.92 21.81
CA PHE A 369 8.67 -1.86 20.82
C PHE A 369 10.06 -1.21 20.87
N SER A 370 11.02 -1.74 21.62
CA SER A 370 12.34 -1.10 21.82
C SER A 370 13.15 -0.92 20.53
N HIS A 371 12.89 -1.75 19.50
CA HIS A 371 13.53 -1.65 18.20
C HIS A 371 12.79 -0.72 17.22
N MET A 372 11.54 -0.39 17.52
CA MET A 372 10.71 0.44 16.65
C MET A 372 11.22 1.87 16.58
N ARG A 373 11.17 2.47 15.39
CA ARG A 373 11.55 3.88 15.23
C ARG A 373 10.65 4.66 14.26
N THR A 374 10.27 4.09 13.13
CA THR A 374 9.63 4.83 12.03
C THR A 374 8.50 4.04 11.37
N GLY A 375 7.80 4.69 10.50
CA GLY A 375 6.71 4.16 9.69
C GLY A 375 5.95 5.30 9.04
N ILE A 376 4.94 4.95 8.27
CA ILE A 376 4.04 5.92 7.65
C ILE A 376 2.62 5.69 8.15
N MET A 377 1.99 6.75 8.64
CA MET A 377 0.54 6.80 8.83
C MET A 377 -0.06 7.61 7.70
N ALA A 378 -0.86 7.00 6.83
CA ALA A 378 -1.43 7.64 5.65
C ALA A 378 -2.68 6.91 5.14
N GLY A 379 -3.19 7.31 3.96
CA GLY A 379 -4.35 6.67 3.30
C GLY A 379 -5.71 7.22 3.74
N SER A 380 -5.75 7.97 4.81
CA SER A 380 -6.89 8.75 5.30
C SER A 380 -6.39 9.90 6.18
N PRO A 381 -7.22 10.85 6.59
CA PRO A 381 -6.83 11.86 7.57
C PRO A 381 -6.25 11.21 8.83
N CYS A 382 -5.08 11.67 9.25
CA CYS A 382 -4.35 11.11 10.38
C CYS A 382 -4.64 11.93 11.64
N PRO A 383 -5.37 11.37 12.65
CA PRO A 383 -5.68 12.11 13.87
C PRO A 383 -4.41 12.37 14.68
N ILE A 384 -4.19 13.62 15.07
CA ILE A 384 -3.00 14.04 15.86
C ILE A 384 -2.86 13.19 17.12
N LYS A 385 -3.98 12.92 17.81
CA LYS A 385 -3.96 12.10 19.03
C LYS A 385 -3.47 10.67 18.78
N VAL A 386 -3.88 10.05 17.66
CA VAL A 386 -3.41 8.69 17.33
C VAL A 386 -1.92 8.71 17.00
N MET A 387 -1.44 9.70 16.26
CA MET A 387 -0.01 9.86 15.99
C MET A 387 0.79 10.02 17.29
N GLN A 388 0.29 10.84 18.24
CA GLN A 388 0.94 11.01 19.53
C GLN A 388 0.97 9.70 20.34
N ASP A 389 -0.14 8.96 20.38
CA ASP A 389 -0.19 7.66 21.07
C ASP A 389 0.78 6.64 20.45
N VAL A 390 0.95 6.64 19.14
CA VAL A 390 1.90 5.77 18.43
C VAL A 390 3.35 6.16 18.76
N ILE A 391 3.66 7.44 18.83
CA ILE A 391 4.99 7.93 19.24
C ILE A 391 5.29 7.50 20.68
N ASP A 392 4.36 7.76 21.59
CA ASP A 392 4.58 7.58 23.03
C ASP A 392 4.58 6.09 23.43
N LYS A 393 3.69 5.27 22.84
CA LYS A 393 3.43 3.89 23.26
C LYS A 393 4.09 2.84 22.38
N MET A 394 4.28 3.11 21.07
CA MET A 394 4.96 2.21 20.13
C MET A 394 6.40 2.63 19.83
N HIS A 395 6.91 3.67 20.46
CA HIS A 395 8.24 4.23 20.27
C HIS A 395 8.55 4.66 18.82
N MET A 396 7.52 4.94 18.00
CA MET A 396 7.71 5.40 16.61
C MET A 396 8.03 6.90 16.58
N THR A 397 9.14 7.28 17.22
CA THR A 397 9.54 8.68 17.38
C THR A 397 9.86 9.38 16.06
N GLU A 398 10.14 8.61 15.02
CA GLU A 398 10.44 9.06 13.67
C GLU A 398 9.30 8.75 12.67
N ILE A 399 8.04 8.62 13.17
CA ILE A 399 6.89 8.37 12.28
C ILE A 399 6.73 9.52 11.30
N CYS A 400 6.40 9.18 10.05
CA CYS A 400 6.20 10.11 8.96
C CYS A 400 4.75 10.10 8.47
N ILE A 401 4.39 11.15 7.77
CA ILE A 401 3.14 11.26 7.03
C ILE A 401 3.44 11.59 5.57
N THR A 402 2.66 11.07 4.65
CA THR A 402 2.79 11.32 3.22
C THR A 402 1.43 11.56 2.60
N TYR A 403 1.39 12.41 1.58
CA TYR A 403 0.21 12.64 0.78
C TYR A 403 0.51 12.37 -0.70
N GLY A 404 -0.50 11.86 -1.37
CA GLY A 404 -0.53 11.63 -2.79
C GLY A 404 -1.65 10.67 -3.19
N GLN A 405 -1.61 10.23 -4.43
CA GLN A 405 -2.61 9.32 -5.01
C GLN A 405 -1.95 8.38 -6.02
N THR A 406 -2.64 7.33 -6.41
CA THR A 406 -2.09 6.29 -7.30
C THR A 406 -1.52 6.89 -8.59
N GLU A 407 -2.17 7.92 -9.13
CA GLU A 407 -1.78 8.70 -10.31
C GLU A 407 -0.44 9.44 -10.14
N ALA A 408 0.07 9.53 -8.90
CA ALA A 408 1.36 10.13 -8.56
C ALA A 408 2.36 9.12 -7.94
N SER A 409 2.15 7.82 -8.05
CA SER A 409 3.08 6.70 -7.79
C SER A 409 3.45 6.34 -6.33
N PRO A 410 2.78 6.64 -5.23
CA PRO A 410 1.73 7.59 -5.04
C PRO A 410 2.18 8.93 -4.44
N GLY A 411 3.41 9.06 -3.89
CA GLY A 411 3.84 10.17 -3.04
C GLY A 411 4.12 11.47 -3.82
N CYS A 412 3.50 12.56 -3.38
CA CYS A 412 3.81 13.92 -3.81
C CYS A 412 4.57 14.68 -2.74
N THR A 413 4.07 14.63 -1.49
CA THR A 413 4.69 15.26 -0.33
C THR A 413 4.95 14.23 0.76
N MET A 414 5.92 14.49 1.61
CA MET A 414 6.21 13.67 2.77
C MET A 414 6.96 14.48 3.84
N SER A 415 6.66 14.21 5.11
CA SER A 415 7.51 14.68 6.21
C SER A 415 8.77 13.82 6.32
N LYS A 416 9.85 14.41 6.81
CA LYS A 416 11.12 13.73 7.09
C LYS A 416 11.21 13.34 8.57
N THR A 417 12.00 12.33 8.89
CA THR A 417 12.28 11.94 10.28
C THR A 417 12.92 13.08 11.10
N THR A 418 13.57 14.02 10.43
CA THR A 418 14.21 15.19 11.03
C THR A 418 13.30 16.40 11.22
N ASP A 419 12.10 16.37 10.65
CA ASP A 419 11.12 17.46 10.82
C ASP A 419 10.62 17.54 12.27
N SER A 420 10.21 18.73 12.70
CA SER A 420 9.61 18.90 14.02
C SER A 420 8.37 18.02 14.18
N LEU A 421 8.08 17.62 15.41
CA LEU A 421 6.85 16.86 15.70
C LEU A 421 5.60 17.61 15.22
N GLU A 422 5.57 18.94 15.42
CA GLU A 422 4.47 19.78 14.97
C GLU A 422 4.26 19.70 13.46
N ALA A 423 5.32 19.80 12.65
CA ALA A 423 5.23 19.66 11.19
C ALA A 423 4.72 18.27 10.79
N ARG A 424 5.22 17.21 11.44
CA ARG A 424 4.86 15.80 11.12
C ARG A 424 3.41 15.45 11.49
N VAL A 425 2.81 16.10 12.49
CA VAL A 425 1.44 15.77 12.91
C VAL A 425 0.38 16.73 12.35
N ASN A 426 0.76 17.95 11.95
CA ASN A 426 -0.18 18.97 11.48
C ASN A 426 -0.17 19.16 9.95
N THR A 427 0.81 18.60 9.24
CA THR A 427 0.96 18.74 7.79
C THR A 427 1.13 17.38 7.12
N VAL A 428 1.07 17.35 5.80
CA VAL A 428 1.41 16.17 5.01
C VAL A 428 2.84 16.24 4.44
N GLY A 429 3.68 17.06 5.06
CA GLY A 429 5.06 17.25 4.68
C GLY A 429 5.26 18.27 3.56
N ALA A 430 6.49 18.38 3.09
CA ALA A 430 6.90 19.19 1.96
C ALA A 430 6.99 18.35 0.68
N ALA A 431 7.10 19.01 -0.48
CA ALA A 431 7.30 18.34 -1.76
C ALA A 431 8.52 17.41 -1.71
N MET A 432 8.37 16.18 -2.24
CA MET A 432 9.45 15.19 -2.29
C MET A 432 10.50 15.62 -3.33
N PHE A 433 11.72 15.15 -3.17
CA PHE A 433 12.79 15.42 -4.13
C PHE A 433 12.39 15.05 -5.56
N GLY A 434 12.56 16.00 -6.50
CA GLY A 434 12.20 15.82 -7.91
C GLY A 434 10.69 15.88 -8.22
N VAL A 435 9.88 16.31 -7.26
CA VAL A 435 8.44 16.57 -7.44
C VAL A 435 8.18 18.05 -7.18
N GLU A 436 7.52 18.69 -8.12
CA GLU A 436 7.01 20.05 -7.98
C GLU A 436 5.55 20.00 -7.52
N CYS A 437 5.22 20.79 -6.50
CA CYS A 437 3.86 20.90 -5.97
C CYS A 437 3.47 22.35 -5.84
N LYS A 438 2.23 22.68 -6.16
CA LYS A 438 1.68 24.03 -5.95
C LYS A 438 0.18 23.96 -5.67
N ILE A 439 -0.36 25.08 -5.22
CA ILE A 439 -1.79 25.30 -4.99
C ILE A 439 -2.29 26.23 -6.07
N VAL A 440 -3.38 25.84 -6.73
CA VAL A 440 -4.01 26.63 -7.78
C VAL A 440 -5.48 26.88 -7.48
N ASP A 441 -6.01 27.96 -8.02
CA ASP A 441 -7.44 28.22 -8.03
C ASP A 441 -8.14 27.15 -8.90
N PRO A 442 -9.15 26.44 -8.36
CA PRO A 442 -9.81 25.36 -9.09
C PRO A 442 -10.57 25.79 -10.37
N GLU A 443 -10.93 27.09 -10.48
CA GLU A 443 -11.70 27.62 -11.60
C GLU A 443 -10.81 28.26 -12.67
N THR A 444 -9.79 29.03 -12.23
CA THR A 444 -8.92 29.79 -13.15
C THR A 444 -7.59 29.11 -13.44
N ASN A 445 -7.21 28.10 -12.64
CA ASN A 445 -5.90 27.42 -12.68
C ASN A 445 -4.70 28.37 -12.42
N GLU A 446 -4.95 29.53 -11.80
CA GLU A 446 -3.90 30.49 -11.41
C GLU A 446 -3.25 30.05 -10.09
N ASP A 447 -1.95 30.31 -9.96
CA ASP A 447 -1.20 30.00 -8.75
C ASP A 447 -1.70 30.84 -7.57
N LEU A 448 -1.97 30.19 -6.44
CA LEU A 448 -2.40 30.83 -5.20
C LEU A 448 -1.22 31.07 -4.24
N PRO A 449 -1.26 32.16 -3.46
CA PRO A 449 -0.23 32.44 -2.46
C PRO A 449 -0.30 31.48 -1.28
N ASP A 450 0.74 31.51 -0.42
CA ASP A 450 0.77 30.73 0.80
C ASP A 450 -0.42 31.03 1.71
N ASN A 451 -0.86 30.03 2.47
CA ASN A 451 -1.98 30.08 3.41
C ASN A 451 -3.37 30.31 2.76
N VAL A 452 -3.48 30.14 1.44
CA VAL A 452 -4.76 30.17 0.72
C VAL A 452 -5.11 28.76 0.27
N ASP A 453 -6.38 28.35 0.48
CA ASP A 453 -6.89 27.06 0.04
C ASP A 453 -7.14 27.05 -1.47
N GLY A 454 -6.73 25.98 -2.13
CA GLY A 454 -6.98 25.75 -3.54
C GLY A 454 -6.72 24.28 -3.91
N GLU A 455 -6.78 23.95 -5.19
CA GLU A 455 -6.48 22.60 -5.65
C GLU A 455 -4.98 22.32 -5.55
N PHE A 456 -4.64 21.17 -4.97
CA PHE A 456 -3.28 20.65 -4.98
C PHE A 456 -2.97 20.05 -6.35
N VAL A 457 -1.93 20.55 -7.01
CA VAL A 457 -1.43 20.00 -8.27
C VAL A 457 0.04 19.60 -8.14
N ALA A 458 0.42 18.54 -8.85
CA ALA A 458 1.78 17.99 -8.78
C ALA A 458 2.34 17.71 -10.18
N LYS A 459 3.67 17.86 -10.31
CA LYS A 459 4.41 17.56 -11.54
C LYS A 459 5.78 16.96 -11.18
N GLY A 460 6.20 15.93 -11.90
CA GLY A 460 7.50 15.31 -11.66
C GLY A 460 7.61 13.90 -12.23
N TYR A 461 8.71 13.24 -11.87
CA TYR A 461 8.98 11.86 -12.27
C TYR A 461 7.90 10.88 -11.80
N ASN A 462 7.14 11.24 -10.76
CA ASN A 462 6.16 10.39 -10.11
C ASN A 462 4.80 10.35 -10.82
N ILE A 463 4.52 11.27 -11.76
CA ILE A 463 3.22 11.33 -12.41
C ILE A 463 3.04 10.16 -13.39
N MET A 464 1.89 9.51 -13.33
CA MET A 464 1.51 8.37 -14.17
C MET A 464 1.67 8.65 -15.65
N LYS A 465 1.82 7.61 -16.45
CA LYS A 465 1.79 7.74 -17.93
C LYS A 465 0.39 8.04 -18.45
N GLY A 466 -0.64 7.74 -17.70
CA GLY A 466 -2.05 7.96 -18.01
C GLY A 466 -2.92 6.80 -17.56
N TYR A 467 -4.21 6.87 -17.89
CA TYR A 467 -5.15 5.77 -17.69
C TYR A 467 -5.21 4.86 -18.90
N TYR A 468 -5.10 3.56 -18.69
CA TYR A 468 -5.09 2.56 -19.76
C TYR A 468 -6.39 2.59 -20.58
N LYS A 469 -6.27 2.80 -21.91
CA LYS A 469 -7.39 2.94 -22.87
C LYS A 469 -8.38 4.07 -22.54
N MET A 470 -7.98 5.07 -21.77
CA MET A 470 -8.84 6.19 -21.38
C MET A 470 -8.14 7.54 -21.64
N PRO A 471 -7.92 7.92 -22.93
CA PRO A 471 -7.17 9.15 -23.25
C PRO A 471 -7.88 10.42 -22.77
N GLU A 472 -9.22 10.48 -22.85
CA GLU A 472 -10.01 11.62 -22.38
C GLU A 472 -9.89 11.81 -20.86
N ALA A 473 -10.00 10.72 -20.10
CA ALA A 473 -9.81 10.76 -18.66
C ALA A 473 -8.37 11.15 -18.28
N THR A 474 -7.40 10.75 -19.08
CA THR A 474 -5.99 11.14 -18.91
C THR A 474 -5.81 12.64 -19.14
N ALA A 475 -6.36 13.17 -20.22
CA ALA A 475 -6.29 14.61 -20.54
C ALA A 475 -7.05 15.47 -19.51
N ALA A 476 -8.09 14.94 -18.89
CA ALA A 476 -8.80 15.61 -17.80
C ALA A 476 -8.04 15.61 -16.46
N ALA A 477 -7.11 14.64 -16.26
CA ALA A 477 -6.34 14.53 -15.04
C ALA A 477 -4.96 15.20 -15.12
N ILE A 478 -4.35 15.22 -16.30
CA ILE A 478 -3.01 15.80 -16.54
C ILE A 478 -3.17 16.88 -17.61
N ASP A 479 -2.86 18.12 -17.25
CA ASP A 479 -2.95 19.25 -18.17
C ASP A 479 -1.85 19.24 -19.24
N GLU A 480 -1.94 20.17 -20.19
CA GLU A 480 -0.97 20.30 -21.29
C GLU A 480 0.46 20.64 -20.85
N ASN A 481 0.62 21.18 -19.64
CA ASN A 481 1.90 21.51 -19.03
C ASN A 481 2.47 20.37 -18.18
N GLY A 482 1.75 19.24 -18.06
CA GLY A 482 2.14 18.05 -17.33
C GLY A 482 1.83 18.11 -15.82
N TRP A 483 0.96 19.01 -15.38
CA TRP A 483 0.47 19.05 -14.00
C TRP A 483 -0.67 18.06 -13.81
N LEU A 484 -0.55 17.21 -12.80
CA LEU A 484 -1.61 16.34 -12.33
C LEU A 484 -2.55 17.13 -11.41
N HIS A 485 -3.80 17.24 -11.80
CA HIS A 485 -4.90 17.78 -11.00
C HIS A 485 -5.43 16.70 -10.09
N THR A 486 -5.24 16.88 -8.76
CA THR A 486 -5.56 15.83 -7.79
C THR A 486 -7.04 15.79 -7.40
N GLY A 487 -7.74 16.91 -7.56
CA GLY A 487 -9.09 17.10 -7.04
C GLY A 487 -9.15 17.23 -5.52
N ASP A 488 -7.98 17.26 -4.86
CA ASP A 488 -7.89 17.48 -3.42
C ASP A 488 -7.57 18.96 -3.14
N LEU A 489 -8.18 19.51 -2.10
CA LEU A 489 -7.94 20.86 -1.65
C LEU A 489 -6.84 20.87 -0.59
N ALA A 490 -5.95 21.84 -0.70
CA ALA A 490 -4.84 22.01 0.23
C ALA A 490 -4.43 23.48 0.33
N ARG A 491 -3.63 23.79 1.33
CA ARG A 491 -2.86 25.02 1.43
C ARG A 491 -1.39 24.71 1.67
N ARG A 492 -0.52 25.61 1.22
CA ARG A 492 0.91 25.57 1.53
C ARG A 492 1.20 26.65 2.57
N ASP A 493 1.99 26.36 3.59
CA ASP A 493 2.48 27.37 4.52
C ASP A 493 3.76 28.07 4.00
N GLU A 494 4.19 29.11 4.70
CA GLU A 494 5.39 29.89 4.39
C GLU A 494 6.71 29.10 4.50
N ASN A 495 6.69 27.93 5.15
CA ASN A 495 7.84 27.03 5.27
C ASN A 495 7.84 25.95 4.18
N GLY A 496 6.85 25.93 3.29
CA GLY A 496 6.70 24.98 2.20
C GLY A 496 6.04 23.65 2.57
N TYR A 497 5.43 23.54 3.76
CA TYR A 497 4.64 22.39 4.16
C TYR A 497 3.21 22.49 3.66
N TYR A 498 2.63 21.35 3.31
CA TYR A 498 1.27 21.28 2.80
C TYR A 498 0.31 20.73 3.85
N LYS A 499 -0.91 21.23 3.85
CA LYS A 499 -2.01 20.72 4.67
C LYS A 499 -3.21 20.45 3.78
N ILE A 500 -3.72 19.22 3.79
CA ILE A 500 -4.94 18.86 3.05
C ILE A 500 -6.14 19.39 3.82
N THR A 501 -6.96 20.19 3.15
CA THR A 501 -8.12 20.85 3.73
C THR A 501 -9.44 20.24 3.27
N GLY A 502 -9.41 19.38 2.23
CA GLY A 502 -10.60 18.66 1.79
C GLY A 502 -10.47 18.04 0.42
N ARG A 503 -11.61 17.79 -0.19
CA ARG A 503 -11.74 17.39 -1.59
C ARG A 503 -12.71 18.31 -2.28
N ILE A 504 -12.44 18.68 -3.52
CA ILE A 504 -13.35 19.49 -4.34
C ILE A 504 -14.74 18.83 -4.40
N LYS A 505 -14.78 17.51 -4.55
CA LYS A 505 -16.03 16.71 -4.63
C LYS A 505 -16.75 16.50 -3.30
N ASP A 506 -16.05 16.63 -2.18
CA ASP A 506 -16.62 16.49 -0.83
C ASP A 506 -16.94 17.85 -0.20
N MET A 507 -16.55 18.95 -0.84
CA MET A 507 -16.89 20.30 -0.43
C MET A 507 -18.42 20.47 -0.44
N ILE A 508 -18.94 20.99 0.65
CA ILE A 508 -20.38 21.23 0.81
C ILE A 508 -20.67 22.64 0.39
N ILE A 509 -21.55 22.82 -0.60
CA ILE A 509 -21.98 24.14 -1.06
C ILE A 509 -23.30 24.49 -0.38
N ARG A 510 -23.22 25.25 0.70
CA ARG A 510 -24.38 25.64 1.51
C ARG A 510 -24.75 27.10 1.30
N GLY A 511 -25.80 27.34 0.52
CA GLY A 511 -26.27 28.70 0.27
C GLY A 511 -25.25 29.61 -0.41
N GLY A 512 -24.37 29.04 -1.24
CA GLY A 512 -23.28 29.77 -1.91
C GLY A 512 -21.97 29.86 -1.12
N GLU A 513 -21.93 29.32 0.10
CA GLU A 513 -20.73 29.26 0.93
C GLU A 513 -20.07 27.87 0.80
N ASN A 514 -18.78 27.86 0.53
CA ASN A 514 -17.97 26.65 0.47
C ASN A 514 -17.57 26.21 1.87
N ILE A 515 -18.04 25.03 2.29
CA ILE A 515 -17.74 24.44 3.59
C ILE A 515 -16.89 23.20 3.39
N TYR A 516 -15.77 23.17 4.07
CA TYR A 516 -14.82 22.05 4.01
C TYR A 516 -15.07 21.07 5.15
N PRO A 517 -15.56 19.85 4.86
CA PRO A 517 -15.86 18.83 5.87
C PRO A 517 -14.72 18.60 6.85
N LYS A 518 -13.49 18.58 6.36
CA LYS A 518 -12.29 18.32 7.15
C LYS A 518 -12.09 19.29 8.31
N GLU A 519 -12.40 20.56 8.11
CA GLU A 519 -12.29 21.58 9.18
C GLU A 519 -13.22 21.26 10.34
N ILE A 520 -14.45 20.83 10.02
CA ILE A 520 -15.46 20.47 11.04
C ILE A 520 -15.10 19.13 11.70
N GLU A 521 -14.64 18.16 10.90
CA GLU A 521 -14.18 16.87 11.41
C GLU A 521 -13.04 17.04 12.42
N ASP A 522 -12.00 17.80 12.06
CA ASP A 522 -10.85 18.04 12.93
C ASP A 522 -11.26 18.69 14.25
N PHE A 523 -12.22 19.61 14.21
CA PHE A 523 -12.72 20.23 15.43
C PHE A 523 -13.54 19.25 16.28
N ILE A 524 -14.51 18.52 15.70
CA ILE A 524 -15.33 17.55 16.43
C ILE A 524 -14.45 16.43 17.02
N TYR A 525 -13.36 16.07 16.35
CA TYR A 525 -12.42 15.06 16.84
C TYR A 525 -11.75 15.45 18.18
N THR A 526 -11.72 16.75 18.52
CA THR A 526 -11.19 17.24 19.80
C THR A 526 -12.15 16.97 20.98
N HIS A 527 -13.40 16.58 20.70
CA HIS A 527 -14.37 16.32 21.77
C HIS A 527 -14.01 15.02 22.53
N PRO A 528 -13.98 15.04 23.88
CA PRO A 528 -13.48 13.92 24.69
C PRO A 528 -14.24 12.59 24.51
N LYS A 529 -15.53 12.65 24.16
CA LYS A 529 -16.39 11.48 23.95
C LYS A 529 -16.33 10.91 22.52
N VAL A 530 -15.73 11.65 21.56
CA VAL A 530 -15.69 11.22 20.15
C VAL A 530 -14.52 10.28 19.90
N SER A 531 -14.78 9.16 19.24
CA SER A 531 -13.77 8.21 18.75
C SER A 531 -13.41 8.49 17.30
N ASP A 532 -14.41 8.76 16.44
CA ASP A 532 -14.20 9.09 15.03
C ASP A 532 -15.36 9.92 14.51
N VAL A 533 -15.15 10.71 13.44
CA VAL A 533 -16.17 11.57 12.85
C VAL A 533 -15.94 11.75 11.35
N GLN A 534 -17.04 11.73 10.60
CA GLN A 534 -17.06 12.09 9.18
C GLN A 534 -18.18 13.09 8.92
N VAL A 535 -17.87 14.13 8.17
CA VAL A 535 -18.83 15.15 7.76
C VAL A 535 -19.11 15.02 6.27
N ILE A 536 -20.40 15.06 5.93
CA ILE A 536 -20.89 14.94 4.55
C ILE A 536 -21.92 16.02 4.25
N GLY A 537 -22.03 16.40 2.97
CA GLY A 537 -23.15 17.19 2.47
C GLY A 537 -24.35 16.29 2.19
N VAL A 538 -25.54 16.73 2.59
CA VAL A 538 -26.79 16.09 2.24
C VAL A 538 -27.69 17.10 1.51
N PRO A 539 -28.52 16.68 0.54
CA PRO A 539 -29.35 17.59 -0.25
C PRO A 539 -30.30 18.41 0.63
N ASP A 540 -30.41 19.72 0.37
CA ASP A 540 -31.35 20.64 1.01
C ASP A 540 -32.05 21.52 -0.01
N LYS A 541 -33.37 21.70 0.12
CA LYS A 541 -34.18 22.48 -0.83
C LYS A 541 -33.89 23.98 -0.80
N GLN A 542 -33.45 24.50 0.32
CA GLN A 542 -33.23 25.95 0.53
C GLN A 542 -31.78 26.35 0.26
N TYR A 543 -30.83 25.53 0.69
CA TYR A 543 -29.42 25.86 0.67
C TYR A 543 -28.62 25.05 -0.35
N GLY A 544 -29.25 24.15 -1.14
CA GLY A 544 -28.60 23.20 -2.02
C GLY A 544 -28.08 22.00 -1.26
N GLU A 545 -27.19 22.22 -0.31
CA GLU A 545 -26.69 21.20 0.62
C GLU A 545 -26.78 21.67 2.08
N GLU A 546 -26.86 20.72 2.99
CA GLU A 546 -26.73 20.89 4.44
C GLU A 546 -25.68 19.97 5.02
N ILE A 547 -25.13 20.34 6.16
CA ILE A 547 -24.06 19.59 6.84
C ILE A 547 -24.65 18.48 7.68
N MET A 548 -24.15 17.27 7.52
CA MET A 548 -24.40 16.12 8.39
C MET A 548 -23.11 15.62 9.00
N ALA A 549 -23.04 15.53 10.33
CA ALA A 549 -21.96 14.89 11.05
C ALA A 549 -22.33 13.47 11.42
N CYS A 550 -21.56 12.49 10.97
CA CYS A 550 -21.67 11.09 11.37
C CYS A 550 -20.57 10.80 12.39
N VAL A 551 -20.94 10.38 13.59
CA VAL A 551 -20.01 10.32 14.75
C VAL A 551 -19.99 8.94 15.36
N VAL A 552 -18.80 8.42 15.59
CA VAL A 552 -18.55 7.23 16.40
C VAL A 552 -18.11 7.69 17.80
N LEU A 553 -18.84 7.28 18.82
CA LEU A 553 -18.51 7.58 20.20
C LEU A 553 -17.50 6.56 20.78
N LYS A 554 -16.76 6.96 21.79
CA LYS A 554 -15.92 6.02 22.56
C LYS A 554 -16.78 5.00 23.29
N PRO A 555 -16.27 3.79 23.54
CA PRO A 555 -17.02 2.76 24.28
C PRO A 555 -17.53 3.26 25.63
N GLY A 556 -18.84 3.09 25.85
CA GLY A 556 -19.50 3.50 27.10
C GLY A 556 -19.90 4.97 27.19
N GLU A 557 -19.55 5.80 26.21
CA GLU A 557 -19.96 7.22 26.14
C GLU A 557 -21.33 7.37 25.47
N ALA A 558 -22.05 8.42 25.85
CA ALA A 558 -23.30 8.84 25.26
C ALA A 558 -23.27 10.35 25.01
N MET A 559 -23.90 10.80 23.93
CA MET A 559 -23.99 12.19 23.54
C MET A 559 -25.32 12.44 22.82
N THR A 560 -25.91 13.61 22.99
CA THR A 560 -27.06 14.04 22.21
C THR A 560 -26.65 14.86 21.01
N GLU A 561 -27.52 14.98 20.01
CA GLU A 561 -27.27 15.84 18.85
C GLU A 561 -27.03 17.31 19.27
N ASP A 562 -27.85 17.82 20.23
CA ASP A 562 -27.75 19.19 20.71
C ASP A 562 -26.40 19.44 21.42
N GLU A 563 -25.92 18.47 22.21
CA GLU A 563 -24.60 18.55 22.87
C GLU A 563 -23.48 18.72 21.82
N LEU A 564 -23.52 17.97 20.71
CA LEU A 564 -22.53 18.11 19.65
C LEU A 564 -22.68 19.43 18.89
N LYS A 565 -23.91 19.83 18.57
CA LYS A 565 -24.19 21.09 17.87
C LYS A 565 -23.74 22.29 18.69
N ASP A 566 -24.02 22.30 19.99
CA ASP A 566 -23.59 23.35 20.92
C ASP A 566 -22.07 23.42 21.04
N TYR A 567 -21.42 22.23 21.06
CA TYR A 567 -19.96 22.14 21.08
C TYR A 567 -19.36 22.80 19.82
N VAL A 568 -19.88 22.51 18.64
CA VAL A 568 -19.42 23.12 17.39
C VAL A 568 -19.76 24.61 17.37
N ALA A 569 -20.97 25.00 17.74
CA ALA A 569 -21.43 26.39 17.73
C ALA A 569 -20.64 27.29 18.67
N SER A 570 -20.08 26.76 19.75
CA SER A 570 -19.28 27.52 20.70
C SER A 570 -17.91 27.97 20.18
N HIS A 571 -17.42 27.33 19.08
CA HIS A 571 -16.06 27.59 18.57
C HIS A 571 -16.00 27.84 17.06
N MET A 572 -17.06 27.50 16.30
CA MET A 572 -17.09 27.66 14.86
C MET A 572 -18.22 28.59 14.41
N ALA A 573 -18.06 29.16 13.22
CA ALA A 573 -19.08 30.01 12.62
C ALA A 573 -20.41 29.27 12.45
N LYS A 574 -21.53 29.97 12.61
CA LYS A 574 -22.88 29.38 12.61
C LYS A 574 -23.20 28.53 11.37
N HIS A 575 -22.70 28.92 10.20
CA HIS A 575 -22.92 28.19 8.95
C HIS A 575 -22.16 26.84 8.87
N LYS A 576 -21.19 26.60 9.77
CA LYS A 576 -20.43 25.34 9.89
C LYS A 576 -21.01 24.35 10.91
N VAL A 577 -22.06 24.77 11.64
CA VAL A 577 -22.71 23.88 12.61
C VAL A 577 -23.53 22.83 11.87
N PRO A 578 -23.32 21.53 12.12
CA PRO A 578 -24.10 20.47 11.48
C PRO A 578 -25.57 20.61 11.76
N ARG A 579 -26.40 20.56 10.71
CA ARG A 579 -27.85 20.51 10.85
C ARG A 579 -28.30 19.13 11.32
N TYR A 580 -27.67 18.10 10.79
CA TYR A 580 -27.96 16.70 11.11
C TYR A 580 -26.75 16.07 11.81
N VAL A 581 -27.05 15.24 12.81
CA VAL A 581 -26.06 14.43 13.51
C VAL A 581 -26.53 12.99 13.51
N ASP A 582 -25.64 12.05 13.20
CA ASP A 582 -25.89 10.63 13.24
C ASP A 582 -24.81 9.91 14.06
N PHE A 583 -25.23 9.24 15.12
CA PHE A 583 -24.34 8.40 15.91
C PHE A 583 -24.37 6.99 15.32
N VAL A 584 -23.20 6.52 14.90
CA VAL A 584 -23.02 5.24 14.19
C VAL A 584 -21.96 4.39 14.88
N ASP A 585 -22.02 3.08 14.71
CA ASP A 585 -21.03 2.16 15.26
C ASP A 585 -19.74 2.13 14.42
N SER A 586 -19.85 2.37 13.11
CA SER A 586 -18.74 2.38 12.17
C SER A 586 -19.11 3.06 10.86
N PHE A 587 -18.09 3.43 10.06
CA PHE A 587 -18.30 3.98 8.72
C PHE A 587 -18.14 2.90 7.63
N PRO A 588 -18.85 3.02 6.50
CA PRO A 588 -18.61 2.15 5.35
C PRO A 588 -17.19 2.41 4.80
N MET A 589 -16.41 1.34 4.68
CA MET A 589 -15.03 1.39 4.21
C MET A 589 -14.81 0.45 3.03
N ASN A 590 -13.81 0.75 2.20
CA ASN A 590 -13.32 -0.18 1.20
C ASN A 590 -12.30 -1.17 1.82
N ALA A 591 -11.82 -2.13 1.01
CA ALA A 591 -10.85 -3.14 1.47
C ALA A 591 -9.49 -2.58 1.91
N ALA A 592 -9.15 -1.36 1.49
CA ALA A 592 -7.93 -0.66 1.90
C ALA A 592 -8.14 0.19 3.17
N GLY A 593 -9.34 0.13 3.81
CA GLY A 593 -9.67 0.89 5.01
C GLY A 593 -10.05 2.35 4.76
N LYS A 594 -10.29 2.74 3.49
CA LYS A 594 -10.72 4.09 3.14
C LYS A 594 -12.23 4.23 3.31
N ILE A 595 -12.65 5.28 4.01
CA ILE A 595 -14.06 5.62 4.22
C ILE A 595 -14.72 6.03 2.91
N LEU A 596 -15.93 5.53 2.68
CA LEU A 596 -16.72 5.73 1.46
C LEU A 596 -17.82 6.77 1.69
N LYS A 597 -17.47 8.06 1.67
CA LYS A 597 -18.43 9.16 1.92
C LYS A 597 -19.63 9.16 0.98
N TYR A 598 -19.47 8.70 -0.27
CA TYR A 598 -20.59 8.58 -1.19
C TYR A 598 -21.67 7.59 -0.69
N LYS A 599 -21.26 6.44 -0.11
CA LYS A 599 -22.19 5.49 0.52
C LYS A 599 -22.85 6.08 1.76
N MET A 600 -22.12 6.87 2.53
CA MET A 600 -22.68 7.59 3.68
C MET A 600 -23.76 8.59 3.22
N ARG A 601 -23.52 9.32 2.10
CA ARG A 601 -24.53 10.21 1.51
C ARG A 601 -25.77 9.46 1.05
N GLU A 602 -25.60 8.34 0.34
CA GLU A 602 -26.74 7.48 -0.09
C GLU A 602 -27.58 7.04 1.12
N GLN A 603 -26.93 6.51 2.16
CA GLN A 603 -27.60 6.09 3.40
C GLN A 603 -28.28 7.26 4.12
N ALA A 604 -27.65 8.43 4.16
CA ALA A 604 -28.21 9.63 4.78
C ALA A 604 -29.44 10.14 4.03
N VAL A 605 -29.40 10.17 2.69
CA VAL A 605 -30.55 10.57 1.84
C VAL A 605 -31.74 9.65 2.08
N GLU A 606 -31.51 8.35 2.22
CA GLU A 606 -32.56 7.37 2.54
C GLU A 606 -33.08 7.57 3.97
N LYS A 607 -32.21 7.61 4.96
CA LYS A 607 -32.54 7.75 6.39
C LYS A 607 -33.31 9.02 6.70
N LEU A 608 -32.93 10.14 6.08
CA LEU A 608 -33.54 11.44 6.28
C LEU A 608 -34.71 11.74 5.31
N ASN A 609 -35.06 10.80 4.43
CA ASN A 609 -36.12 10.95 3.41
C ASN A 609 -35.91 12.20 2.51
N LEU A 610 -34.66 12.44 2.07
CA LEU A 610 -34.27 13.60 1.26
C LEU A 610 -34.35 13.37 -0.25
N GLN A 611 -34.95 12.27 -0.74
CA GLN A 611 -35.01 11.91 -2.16
C GLN A 611 -35.65 13.03 -3.00
N SER A 612 -36.66 13.73 -2.46
CA SER A 612 -37.31 14.86 -3.17
C SER A 612 -36.45 16.13 -3.26
N ALA A 613 -35.42 16.25 -2.44
CA ALA A 613 -34.43 17.33 -2.54
C ALA A 613 -33.30 16.98 -3.51
N ASN A 614 -33.00 15.68 -3.66
CA ASN A 614 -31.96 15.16 -4.56
C ASN A 614 -32.37 15.20 -6.07
N SER A 615 -33.64 15.43 -6.39
CA SER A 615 -34.16 15.51 -7.76
C SER A 615 -34.14 16.92 -8.36
N ILE A 616 -33.64 17.92 -7.65
CA ILE A 616 -33.50 19.28 -8.14
C ILE A 616 -32.14 19.34 -8.88
N GLU A 617 -32.16 19.27 -10.21
CA GLU A 617 -30.98 19.59 -11.03
C GLU A 617 -30.60 21.05 -10.75
N THR A 618 -29.46 21.26 -10.12
CA THR A 618 -28.80 22.55 -10.07
C THR A 618 -28.12 22.77 -11.43
N ALA A 619 -28.50 23.87 -12.09
CA ALA A 619 -27.93 24.28 -13.38
C ALA A 619 -26.44 24.62 -13.23
#